data_8646b412f1804d08b9014b240e8bcac4
#
_entry.id   8646b412f1804d08b9014b240e8bcac4
#
_cell.length_a   1.000
_cell.length_b   1.000
_cell.length_c   1.000
_cell.angle_alpha   90.00
_cell.angle_beta   90.00
_cell.angle_gamma   90.00
#
_symmetry.space_group_name_H-M   'P 1'
#
loop_
_entity.id
_entity.type
_entity.pdbx_description
1 polymer ?
#
loop_
_entity_poly.entity_id
_entity_poly.type
_entity_poly.pdbx_seq_one_letter_code
_entity_poly.pdbx_strand_id
1 'polypeptide(L)'
;LVYVGDLMTFVQDVLAEGGIIKPLLIDPNDLIGPSITNPSVLVKDGKILLNLRNVNYTLFHSEKHRFQHFWGALCYIHPENDNHLRTNNFIAELDDNLDIKWYSEIDSSEFDTYTPCWEFIGLEDIRLVEWEGKLYGLGVRRDLDEVGTGRMEAIELDIQGTKVKEVSRYRIPGPPPDKEYCMKNCVPILDKPNHLLKWCNPTSLMKYAPGEESEVIDTSGFYEDIDPHLRGGSQVIPYKNGYLTLIHETHMNETERGMKDADYLHRFIYWDKNFQNMRQSKLFSFIGLRIEFCCGLAEYGDDFLITFGGTDNSGYIIKTPKSVVEDYINE
;
A
#
# COMPACT_ATOMS: atom_id res chain seq x y z
N LEU A 1 18.91 -4.98 -17.60
CA LEU A 1 17.53 -5.46 -17.81
C LEU A 1 17.41 -6.82 -17.16
N VAL A 2 16.83 -6.90 -15.96
CA VAL A 2 16.47 -8.17 -15.33
C VAL A 2 15.12 -8.56 -15.96
N TYR A 3 15.09 -9.68 -16.66
CA TYR A 3 13.82 -10.24 -17.14
C TYR A 3 13.05 -10.81 -15.94
N VAL A 4 11.87 -10.28 -15.66
CA VAL A 4 10.97 -10.75 -14.59
C VAL A 4 10.58 -12.23 -14.76
N GLY A 5 10.75 -12.80 -15.95
CA GLY A 5 10.41 -14.20 -16.26
C GLY A 5 11.34 -15.28 -15.68
N ASP A 6 12.51 -14.91 -15.17
CA ASP A 6 13.51 -15.86 -14.64
C ASP A 6 13.66 -15.79 -13.10
N LEU A 7 12.98 -14.84 -12.43
CA LEU A 7 12.96 -14.75 -10.97
C LEU A 7 11.86 -15.66 -10.42
N MET A 8 12.21 -16.55 -9.52
CA MET A 8 11.20 -17.25 -8.70
C MET A 8 10.35 -16.21 -7.99
N THR A 9 9.04 -16.38 -8.02
CA THR A 9 8.13 -15.45 -7.35
C THR A 9 8.11 -15.75 -5.85
N PHE A 10 7.91 -14.71 -5.05
CA PHE A 10 7.80 -14.87 -3.58
C PHE A 10 6.72 -15.92 -3.19
N VAL A 11 5.61 -15.95 -3.92
CA VAL A 11 4.52 -16.91 -3.68
C VAL A 11 4.97 -18.35 -3.91
N GLN A 12 5.87 -18.63 -4.87
CA GLN A 12 6.40 -19.99 -5.06
C GLN A 12 7.17 -20.47 -3.83
N ASP A 13 8.02 -19.62 -3.25
CA ASP A 13 8.76 -19.94 -2.02
C ASP A 13 7.80 -20.09 -0.83
N VAL A 14 6.81 -19.20 -0.70
CA VAL A 14 5.77 -19.30 0.34
C VAL A 14 5.03 -20.63 0.27
N LEU A 15 4.59 -21.04 -0.91
CA LEU A 15 3.86 -22.30 -1.10
C LEU A 15 4.74 -23.53 -0.85
N ALA A 16 6.03 -23.47 -1.20
CA ALA A 16 7.00 -24.55 -0.93
C ALA A 16 7.19 -24.77 0.57
N GLU A 17 7.10 -23.73 1.39
CA GLU A 17 7.22 -23.78 2.85
C GLU A 17 5.87 -23.91 3.58
N GLY A 18 4.81 -24.30 2.87
CA GLY A 18 3.48 -24.58 3.45
C GLY A 18 2.62 -23.34 3.73
N GLY A 19 3.03 -22.17 3.28
CA GLY A 19 2.19 -20.97 3.31
C GLY A 19 1.05 -21.03 2.28
N ILE A 20 0.20 -20.04 2.27
CA ILE A 20 -0.98 -19.99 1.39
C ILE A 20 -1.15 -18.59 0.78
N ILE A 21 -1.82 -18.53 -0.36
CA ILE A 21 -2.30 -17.30 -0.99
C ILE A 21 -3.79 -17.43 -1.29
N LYS A 22 -4.56 -16.38 -1.02
CA LYS A 22 -5.99 -16.31 -1.37
C LYS A 22 -6.30 -14.99 -2.11
N PRO A 23 -7.15 -15.02 -3.15
CA PRO A 23 -7.74 -13.82 -3.70
C PRO A 23 -8.78 -13.25 -2.73
N LEU A 24 -8.90 -11.93 -2.70
CA LEU A 24 -9.89 -11.21 -1.89
C LEU A 24 -11.06 -10.82 -2.79
N LEU A 25 -12.22 -11.43 -2.56
CA LEU A 25 -13.43 -11.23 -3.35
C LEU A 25 -14.58 -10.86 -2.42
N ILE A 26 -15.38 -9.86 -2.81
CA ILE A 26 -16.65 -9.51 -2.19
C ILE A 26 -17.78 -9.56 -3.22
N ASP A 27 -19.03 -9.35 -2.80
CA ASP A 27 -20.17 -9.37 -3.72
C ASP A 27 -19.97 -8.31 -4.83
N PRO A 28 -19.99 -8.70 -6.11
CA PRO A 28 -19.82 -7.75 -7.22
C PRO A 28 -20.89 -6.67 -7.29
N ASN A 29 -22.05 -6.86 -6.66
CA ASN A 29 -23.10 -5.83 -6.60
C ASN A 29 -22.74 -4.66 -5.66
N ASP A 30 -21.77 -4.84 -4.76
CA ASP A 30 -21.27 -3.81 -3.85
C ASP A 30 -20.12 -3.02 -4.45
N LEU A 31 -19.59 -3.45 -5.61
CA LEU A 31 -18.43 -2.85 -6.26
C LEU A 31 -18.81 -1.75 -7.24
N ILE A 32 -18.02 -0.68 -7.30
CA ILE A 32 -18.12 0.37 -8.32
C ILE A 32 -17.34 0.04 -9.60
N GLY A 33 -16.55 -1.03 -9.59
CA GLY A 33 -15.67 -1.44 -10.69
C GLY A 33 -15.24 -2.90 -10.59
N PRO A 34 -14.21 -3.31 -11.32
CA PRO A 34 -13.98 -4.73 -11.61
C PRO A 34 -13.60 -5.58 -10.40
N SER A 35 -12.91 -5.02 -9.40
CA SER A 35 -12.41 -5.84 -8.28
C SER A 35 -11.87 -5.02 -7.12
N ILE A 36 -11.44 -5.73 -6.09
CA ILE A 36 -10.65 -5.21 -4.98
C ILE A 36 -9.18 -5.13 -5.42
N THR A 37 -8.51 -4.04 -5.03
CA THR A 37 -7.08 -3.83 -5.27
C THR A 37 -6.40 -3.26 -4.03
N ASN A 38 -5.07 -3.36 -3.95
CA ASN A 38 -4.20 -2.76 -2.93
C ASN A 38 -4.74 -2.87 -1.50
N PRO A 39 -5.16 -4.07 -1.06
CA PRO A 39 -5.67 -4.24 0.30
C PRO A 39 -4.57 -4.04 1.34
N SER A 40 -4.93 -3.54 2.52
CA SER A 40 -4.04 -3.53 3.68
C SER A 40 -4.57 -4.42 4.80
N VAL A 41 -3.68 -4.91 5.66
CA VAL A 41 -4.01 -5.81 6.77
C VAL A 41 -3.53 -5.26 8.10
N LEU A 42 -4.35 -5.45 9.14
CA LEU A 42 -4.01 -5.17 10.52
C LEU A 42 -4.51 -6.33 11.40
N VAL A 43 -3.66 -6.84 12.28
CA VAL A 43 -4.07 -7.79 13.32
C VAL A 43 -4.28 -7.01 14.61
N LYS A 44 -5.51 -7.06 15.14
CA LYS A 44 -5.93 -6.36 16.34
C LYS A 44 -6.77 -7.27 17.24
N ASP A 45 -6.41 -7.43 18.49
CA ASP A 45 -7.15 -8.24 19.48
C ASP A 45 -7.47 -9.66 18.95
N GLY A 46 -6.53 -10.27 18.23
CA GLY A 46 -6.67 -11.58 17.60
C GLY A 46 -7.56 -11.61 16.35
N LYS A 47 -8.08 -10.47 15.90
CA LYS A 47 -8.85 -10.35 14.67
C LYS A 47 -7.97 -9.88 13.51
N ILE A 48 -8.25 -10.42 12.33
CA ILE A 48 -7.62 -9.99 11.09
C ILE A 48 -8.55 -8.99 10.41
N LEU A 49 -8.17 -7.72 10.41
CA LEU A 49 -8.89 -6.65 9.73
C LEU A 49 -8.21 -6.27 8.43
N LEU A 50 -8.99 -6.04 7.39
CA LEU A 50 -8.53 -5.56 6.10
C LEU A 50 -9.17 -4.21 5.76
N ASN A 51 -8.42 -3.32 5.11
CA ASN A 51 -9.00 -2.36 4.19
C ASN A 51 -8.99 -2.99 2.79
N LEU A 52 -10.13 -2.96 2.14
CA LEU A 52 -10.30 -3.40 0.76
C LEU A 52 -10.61 -2.16 -0.09
N ARG A 53 -9.67 -1.82 -0.98
CA ARG A 53 -9.87 -0.72 -1.94
C ARG A 53 -10.56 -1.24 -3.18
N ASN A 54 -11.64 -0.59 -3.60
CA ASN A 54 -12.31 -0.84 -4.88
C ASN A 54 -12.25 0.39 -5.77
N VAL A 55 -12.03 0.19 -7.06
CA VAL A 55 -11.89 1.26 -8.05
C VAL A 55 -12.77 0.99 -9.27
N ASN A 56 -13.26 2.04 -9.93
CA ASN A 56 -14.05 1.93 -11.17
C ASN A 56 -13.21 1.80 -12.44
N TYR A 57 -11.91 1.59 -12.31
CA TYR A 57 -10.97 1.48 -13.42
C TYR A 57 -10.06 0.26 -13.25
N THR A 58 -9.28 -0.03 -14.27
CA THR A 58 -8.16 -0.97 -14.20
C THR A 58 -6.92 -0.36 -14.82
N LEU A 59 -5.76 -0.74 -14.31
CA LEU A 59 -4.50 -0.39 -14.90
C LEU A 59 -4.15 -1.40 -15.98
N PHE A 60 -4.24 -0.98 -17.23
CA PHE A 60 -3.79 -1.80 -18.34
C PHE A 60 -2.27 -1.67 -18.48
N HIS A 61 -1.61 -2.81 -18.61
CA HIS A 61 -0.20 -2.90 -18.92
C HIS A 61 0.02 -3.86 -20.07
N SER A 62 0.50 -3.36 -21.21
CA SER A 62 0.87 -4.22 -22.33
C SER A 62 2.14 -5.00 -22.03
N GLU A 63 2.15 -6.30 -22.31
CA GLU A 63 3.37 -7.08 -22.30
C GLU A 63 4.28 -6.62 -23.45
N LYS A 64 5.42 -6.06 -23.10
CA LYS A 64 6.38 -5.34 -23.98
C LYS A 64 6.77 -6.10 -25.23
N HIS A 65 6.75 -7.44 -25.21
CA HIS A 65 7.21 -8.29 -26.30
C HIS A 65 6.10 -8.97 -27.09
N ARG A 66 4.84 -8.90 -26.61
CA ARG A 66 3.72 -9.62 -27.22
C ARG A 66 2.65 -8.72 -27.83
N PHE A 67 2.38 -7.56 -27.22
CA PHE A 67 1.32 -6.67 -27.67
C PHE A 67 1.75 -5.20 -27.56
N GLN A 68 1.92 -4.55 -28.71
CA GLN A 68 1.99 -3.09 -28.75
C GLN A 68 0.56 -2.55 -28.92
N HIS A 69 0.02 -1.98 -27.88
CA HIS A 69 -1.27 -1.29 -27.96
C HIS A 69 -1.06 0.18 -28.32
N PHE A 70 -1.95 0.75 -29.13
CA PHE A 70 -1.80 2.14 -29.58
C PHE A 70 -1.92 3.17 -28.42
N TRP A 71 -2.52 2.80 -27.29
CA TRP A 71 -2.60 3.63 -26.07
C TRP A 71 -1.29 3.66 -25.24
N GLY A 72 -0.32 2.88 -25.60
CA GLY A 72 0.95 2.79 -24.88
C GLY A 72 1.07 1.55 -23.99
N ALA A 73 2.18 1.49 -23.23
CA ALA A 73 2.49 0.35 -22.39
C ALA A 73 1.68 0.34 -21.08
N LEU A 74 1.35 1.52 -20.57
CA LEU A 74 0.65 1.71 -19.31
C LEU A 74 -0.47 2.74 -19.47
N CYS A 75 -1.71 2.37 -19.21
CA CYS A 75 -2.84 3.28 -19.22
C CYS A 75 -3.95 2.84 -18.27
N TYR A 76 -4.84 3.79 -17.89
CA TYR A 76 -6.05 3.49 -17.13
C TYR A 76 -7.21 3.24 -18.09
N ILE A 77 -7.93 2.15 -17.87
CA ILE A 77 -9.17 1.83 -18.57
C ILE A 77 -10.31 2.08 -17.58
N HIS A 78 -11.22 2.96 -17.93
CA HIS A 78 -12.35 3.38 -17.11
C HIS A 78 -13.65 3.35 -17.93
N PRO A 79 -14.86 3.45 -17.30
CA PRO A 79 -16.12 3.51 -18.04
C PRO A 79 -16.19 4.68 -19.01
N GLU A 80 -16.78 4.48 -20.19
CA GLU A 80 -16.89 5.50 -21.26
C GLU A 80 -17.66 6.76 -20.82
N ASN A 81 -18.56 6.62 -19.88
CA ASN A 81 -19.44 7.70 -19.41
C ASN A 81 -18.97 8.37 -18.11
N ASP A 82 -17.83 7.99 -17.57
CA ASP A 82 -17.24 8.60 -16.36
C ASP A 82 -15.73 8.78 -16.54
N ASN A 83 -15.32 10.03 -16.66
CA ASN A 83 -13.89 10.40 -16.77
C ASN A 83 -13.17 10.44 -15.42
N HIS A 84 -13.88 10.18 -14.32
CA HIS A 84 -13.29 10.17 -13.00
C HIS A 84 -12.86 8.76 -12.60
N LEU A 85 -11.68 8.68 -12.04
CA LEU A 85 -11.08 7.46 -11.49
C LEU A 85 -11.42 7.38 -10.01
N ARG A 86 -12.49 6.65 -9.67
CA ARG A 86 -13.09 6.63 -8.33
C ARG A 86 -12.54 5.50 -7.48
N THR A 87 -12.43 5.77 -6.20
CA THR A 87 -12.02 4.83 -5.17
C THR A 87 -13.06 4.78 -4.06
N ASN A 88 -13.56 3.58 -3.74
CA ASN A 88 -14.29 3.25 -2.53
C ASN A 88 -13.44 2.36 -1.63
N ASN A 89 -13.68 2.40 -0.33
CA ASN A 89 -12.95 1.60 0.65
C ASN A 89 -13.93 0.83 1.54
N PHE A 90 -13.58 -0.42 1.84
CA PHE A 90 -14.33 -1.28 2.74
C PHE A 90 -13.43 -1.75 3.87
N ILE A 91 -14.00 -1.97 5.04
CA ILE A 91 -13.35 -2.75 6.10
C ILE A 91 -13.94 -4.15 6.07
N ALA A 92 -13.08 -5.15 6.19
CA ALA A 92 -13.47 -6.54 6.32
C ALA A 92 -12.79 -7.20 7.53
N GLU A 93 -13.43 -8.21 8.10
CA GLU A 93 -12.82 -9.13 9.08
C GLU A 93 -12.70 -10.52 8.44
N LEU A 94 -11.53 -11.12 8.58
CA LEU A 94 -11.30 -12.50 8.16
C LEU A 94 -11.36 -13.47 9.34
N ASP A 95 -11.62 -14.73 9.03
CA ASP A 95 -11.38 -15.84 9.96
C ASP A 95 -9.94 -16.38 9.85
N ASP A 96 -9.60 -17.39 10.65
CA ASP A 96 -8.27 -18.02 10.68
C ASP A 96 -7.91 -18.74 9.37
N ASN A 97 -8.91 -19.06 8.55
CA ASN A 97 -8.73 -19.62 7.20
C ASN A 97 -8.56 -18.53 6.14
N LEU A 98 -8.54 -17.25 6.53
CA LEU A 98 -8.49 -16.08 5.67
C LEU A 98 -9.74 -15.94 4.77
N ASP A 99 -10.89 -16.46 5.19
CA ASP A 99 -12.17 -16.24 4.54
C ASP A 99 -12.87 -15.02 5.13
N ILE A 100 -13.54 -14.23 4.29
CA ILE A 100 -14.23 -13.01 4.73
C ILE A 100 -15.46 -13.38 5.57
N LYS A 101 -15.47 -12.99 6.84
CA LYS A 101 -16.60 -13.16 7.76
C LYS A 101 -17.67 -12.10 7.52
N TRP A 102 -17.25 -10.87 7.35
CA TRP A 102 -18.07 -9.72 7.02
C TRP A 102 -17.22 -8.63 6.38
N TYR A 103 -17.87 -7.75 5.65
CA TYR A 103 -17.29 -6.50 5.14
C TYR A 103 -18.36 -5.40 5.13
N SER A 104 -17.92 -4.16 5.13
CA SER A 104 -18.78 -2.99 5.01
C SER A 104 -18.02 -1.83 4.39
N GLU A 105 -18.67 -1.09 3.50
CA GLU A 105 -18.13 0.16 2.99
C GLU A 105 -17.94 1.17 4.14
N ILE A 106 -16.90 1.96 4.08
CA ILE A 106 -16.65 3.03 5.04
C ILE A 106 -17.61 4.17 4.73
N ASP A 107 -18.50 4.50 5.66
CA ASP A 107 -19.36 5.68 5.55
C ASP A 107 -18.54 6.94 5.84
N SER A 108 -18.14 7.63 4.78
CA SER A 108 -17.42 8.91 4.78
C SER A 108 -18.32 10.09 4.38
N SER A 109 -19.64 9.92 4.35
CA SER A 109 -20.60 10.89 3.81
C SER A 109 -20.57 12.24 4.52
N GLU A 110 -20.20 12.28 5.81
CA GLU A 110 -20.06 13.53 6.57
C GLU A 110 -18.81 14.33 6.18
N PHE A 111 -17.80 13.70 5.58
CA PHE A 111 -16.51 14.30 5.23
C PHE A 111 -16.34 14.55 3.73
N ASP A 112 -16.97 13.73 2.88
CA ASP A 112 -16.90 13.86 1.41
C ASP A 112 -17.99 14.81 0.86
N THR A 113 -18.08 16.00 1.45
CA THR A 113 -19.09 17.03 1.11
C THR A 113 -18.62 18.08 0.10
N TYR A 114 -17.40 17.95 -0.40
CA TYR A 114 -16.79 18.90 -1.34
C TYR A 114 -16.98 18.45 -2.79
N THR A 115 -16.72 19.38 -3.73
CA THR A 115 -16.65 19.05 -5.16
C THR A 115 -15.22 18.69 -5.52
N PRO A 116 -14.95 17.48 -6.01
CA PRO A 116 -13.62 17.10 -6.48
C PRO A 116 -13.12 18.01 -7.59
N CYS A 117 -11.85 18.41 -7.54
CA CYS A 117 -11.20 19.25 -8.56
C CYS A 117 -10.12 18.50 -9.37
N TRP A 118 -10.00 17.19 -9.19
CA TRP A 118 -9.09 16.32 -9.93
C TRP A 118 -9.76 15.00 -10.32
N GLU A 119 -9.19 14.31 -11.32
CA GLU A 119 -9.78 13.09 -11.88
C GLU A 119 -9.74 11.85 -10.94
N PHE A 120 -8.74 11.75 -10.05
CA PHE A 120 -8.63 10.67 -9.06
C PHE A 120 -9.39 11.04 -7.80
N ILE A 121 -10.53 10.41 -7.57
CA ILE A 121 -11.46 10.73 -6.48
C ILE A 121 -11.41 9.66 -5.39
N GLY A 122 -11.33 10.10 -4.15
CA GLY A 122 -11.36 9.27 -2.97
C GLY A 122 -9.99 9.05 -2.32
N LEU A 123 -9.96 8.28 -1.26
CA LEU A 123 -8.77 7.99 -0.47
C LEU A 123 -8.11 6.71 -0.99
N GLU A 124 -6.92 6.84 -1.60
CA GLU A 124 -6.20 5.76 -2.23
C GLU A 124 -5.25 5.06 -1.23
N ASP A 125 -5.07 3.74 -1.40
CA ASP A 125 -4.03 2.93 -0.76
C ASP A 125 -3.97 3.09 0.76
N ILE A 126 -5.11 2.90 1.43
CA ILE A 126 -5.21 3.01 2.89
C ILE A 126 -4.36 1.92 3.57
N ARG A 127 -3.50 2.33 4.51
CA ARG A 127 -2.84 1.45 5.48
C ARG A 127 -3.55 1.57 6.80
N LEU A 128 -4.03 0.43 7.32
CA LEU A 128 -4.67 0.38 8.64
C LEU A 128 -3.61 0.43 9.74
N VAL A 129 -3.90 1.17 10.80
CA VAL A 129 -3.07 1.23 12.00
C VAL A 129 -3.93 1.47 13.22
N GLU A 130 -3.53 0.91 14.35
CA GLU A 130 -4.10 1.26 15.65
C GLU A 130 -3.11 2.12 16.43
N TRP A 131 -3.56 3.29 16.85
CA TRP A 131 -2.82 4.16 17.75
C TRP A 131 -3.71 4.56 18.92
N GLU A 132 -3.19 4.41 20.15
CA GLU A 132 -3.88 4.81 21.38
C GLU A 132 -5.30 4.23 21.52
N GLY A 133 -5.48 2.98 21.08
CA GLY A 133 -6.76 2.26 21.12
C GLY A 133 -7.78 2.67 20.04
N LYS A 134 -7.40 3.52 19.10
CA LYS A 134 -8.24 3.97 17.99
C LYS A 134 -7.74 3.39 16.67
N LEU A 135 -8.67 3.02 15.81
CA LEU A 135 -8.38 2.53 14.47
C LEU A 135 -8.28 3.69 13.49
N TYR A 136 -7.18 3.76 12.76
CA TYR A 136 -6.98 4.74 11.70
C TYR A 136 -6.73 4.05 10.36
N GLY A 137 -7.18 4.72 9.29
CA GLY A 137 -6.75 4.47 7.92
C GLY A 137 -5.92 5.65 7.42
N LEU A 138 -4.71 5.38 6.91
CA LEU A 138 -3.86 6.40 6.30
C LEU A 138 -3.72 6.13 4.81
N GLY A 139 -4.21 7.03 4.01
CA GLY A 139 -4.18 6.95 2.55
C GLY A 139 -3.80 8.27 1.90
N VAL A 140 -3.70 8.28 0.59
CA VAL A 140 -3.43 9.50 -0.18
C VAL A 140 -4.69 9.99 -0.87
N ARG A 141 -4.93 11.32 -0.79
CA ARG A 141 -6.03 11.99 -1.48
C ARG A 141 -5.48 13.03 -2.45
N ARG A 142 -6.03 13.06 -3.66
CA ARG A 142 -5.57 13.93 -4.76
C ARG A 142 -6.63 14.90 -5.25
N ASP A 143 -7.89 14.61 -5.05
CA ASP A 143 -9.05 15.32 -5.60
C ASP A 143 -9.38 16.67 -4.93
N LEU A 144 -8.58 17.09 -3.94
CA LEU A 144 -8.64 18.41 -3.29
C LEU A 144 -7.57 19.39 -3.82
N ASP A 145 -6.86 19.01 -4.89
CA ASP A 145 -5.78 19.81 -5.48
C ASP A 145 -5.97 19.88 -6.99
N GLU A 146 -5.96 21.09 -7.59
CA GLU A 146 -6.27 21.32 -9.02
C GLU A 146 -5.27 20.68 -9.98
N VAL A 147 -4.07 20.34 -9.50
CA VAL A 147 -3.04 19.62 -10.27
C VAL A 147 -2.84 18.20 -9.76
N GLY A 148 -3.71 17.73 -8.87
CA GLY A 148 -3.71 16.37 -8.33
C GLY A 148 -2.52 16.06 -7.42
N THR A 149 -1.96 17.06 -6.73
CA THR A 149 -0.89 16.86 -5.76
C THR A 149 -1.39 16.02 -4.57
N GLY A 150 -0.84 14.82 -4.41
CA GLY A 150 -1.23 13.92 -3.33
C GLY A 150 -0.84 14.45 -1.95
N ARG A 151 -1.76 14.31 -1.00
CA ARG A 151 -1.51 14.50 0.43
C ARG A 151 -2.02 13.30 1.19
N MET A 152 -1.26 12.88 2.20
CA MET A 152 -1.74 11.86 3.12
C MET A 152 -2.89 12.41 3.96
N GLU A 153 -3.90 11.59 4.18
CA GLU A 153 -4.96 11.85 5.13
C GLU A 153 -5.03 10.68 6.12
N ALA A 154 -5.22 11.03 7.38
CA ALA A 154 -5.53 10.09 8.45
C ALA A 154 -7.02 10.19 8.75
N ILE A 155 -7.75 9.09 8.60
CA ILE A 155 -9.15 8.94 8.95
C ILE A 155 -9.27 8.05 10.18
N GLU A 156 -10.00 8.50 11.22
CA GLU A 156 -10.35 7.67 12.37
C GLU A 156 -11.62 6.89 12.04
N LEU A 157 -11.60 5.58 12.28
CA LEU A 157 -12.69 4.66 11.97
C LEU A 157 -13.33 4.11 13.23
N ASP A 158 -14.65 4.17 13.31
CA ASP A 158 -15.46 3.50 14.31
C ASP A 158 -16.18 2.29 13.72
N ILE A 159 -16.06 1.14 14.36
CA ILE A 159 -16.70 -0.12 13.96
C ILE A 159 -17.75 -0.49 15.00
N GLN A 160 -19.02 -0.42 14.61
CA GLN A 160 -20.16 -0.81 15.43
C GLN A 160 -20.85 -2.04 14.85
N GLY A 161 -20.54 -3.21 15.40
CA GLY A 161 -20.97 -4.48 14.81
C GLY A 161 -20.28 -4.69 13.46
N THR A 162 -21.03 -4.64 12.37
CA THR A 162 -20.51 -4.69 11.00
C THR A 162 -20.57 -3.35 10.26
N LYS A 163 -21.02 -2.28 10.92
CA LYS A 163 -21.06 -0.94 10.32
C LYS A 163 -19.75 -0.22 10.59
N VAL A 164 -19.24 0.44 9.58
CA VAL A 164 -17.98 1.20 9.64
C VAL A 164 -18.25 2.65 9.28
N LYS A 165 -17.85 3.56 10.15
CA LYS A 165 -18.03 4.99 9.93
C LYS A 165 -16.70 5.71 10.14
N GLU A 166 -16.41 6.67 9.28
CA GLU A 166 -15.39 7.67 9.50
C GLU A 166 -15.89 8.67 10.53
N VAL A 167 -15.12 8.90 11.61
CA VAL A 167 -15.51 9.79 12.71
C VAL A 167 -14.63 11.03 12.84
N SER A 168 -13.46 11.01 12.23
CA SER A 168 -12.60 12.20 12.07
C SER A 168 -11.68 12.06 10.86
N ARG A 169 -11.26 13.19 10.33
CA ARG A 169 -10.32 13.27 9.20
C ARG A 169 -9.29 14.37 9.45
N TYR A 170 -8.05 14.04 9.19
CA TYR A 170 -6.97 15.01 9.23
C TYR A 170 -6.10 14.92 7.98
N ARG A 171 -6.02 16.05 7.23
CA ARG A 171 -5.14 16.18 6.08
C ARG A 171 -3.74 16.57 6.55
N ILE A 172 -2.77 15.71 6.33
CA ILE A 172 -1.39 15.87 6.82
C ILE A 172 -0.68 16.91 5.94
N PRO A 173 -0.16 18.02 6.50
CA PRO A 173 0.58 19.02 5.74
C PRO A 173 1.81 18.42 5.08
N GLY A 174 2.17 18.95 3.90
CA GLY A 174 3.43 18.62 3.25
C GLY A 174 4.62 19.02 4.14
N PRO A 175 5.66 18.16 4.22
CA PRO A 175 6.81 18.47 5.05
C PRO A 175 7.64 19.61 4.47
N PRO A 176 8.23 20.48 5.31
CA PRO A 176 9.18 21.48 4.84
C PRO A 176 10.47 20.78 4.30
N PRO A 177 11.27 21.42 3.43
CA PRO A 177 11.00 22.75 2.84
C PRO A 177 10.00 22.71 1.68
N ASP A 178 9.74 21.55 1.10
CA ASP A 178 8.90 21.38 -0.08
C ASP A 178 7.47 21.00 0.32
N LYS A 179 6.64 22.01 0.54
CA LYS A 179 5.21 21.83 0.85
C LYS A 179 4.37 21.38 -0.36
N GLU A 180 4.91 21.46 -1.58
CA GLU A 180 4.24 21.02 -2.81
C GLU A 180 4.62 19.56 -3.18
N TYR A 181 5.53 18.97 -2.45
CA TYR A 181 5.90 17.56 -2.63
C TYR A 181 4.67 16.66 -2.61
N CYS A 182 4.54 15.81 -3.63
CA CYS A 182 3.46 14.82 -3.69
C CYS A 182 3.67 13.75 -2.61
N MET A 183 2.95 13.89 -1.50
CA MET A 183 2.99 12.94 -0.39
C MET A 183 2.16 11.72 -0.72
N LYS A 184 2.77 10.72 -1.38
CA LYS A 184 2.18 9.40 -1.45
C LYS A 184 3.21 8.36 -1.03
N ASN A 185 2.73 7.22 -0.56
CA ASN A 185 3.57 6.13 -0.05
C ASN A 185 4.39 6.48 1.22
N CYS A 186 3.99 7.52 1.98
CA CYS A 186 4.37 7.64 3.36
C CYS A 186 3.56 6.61 4.17
N VAL A 187 4.24 5.76 4.93
CA VAL A 187 3.58 4.62 5.58
C VAL A 187 3.62 4.73 7.09
N PRO A 188 2.53 4.37 7.82
CA PRO A 188 2.49 4.51 9.27
C PRO A 188 3.42 3.52 9.97
N ILE A 189 3.94 3.95 11.12
CA ILE A 189 4.73 3.13 12.04
C ILE A 189 3.80 2.67 13.16
N LEU A 190 3.58 1.37 13.31
CA LEU A 190 2.49 0.85 14.14
C LEU A 190 2.59 1.23 15.63
N ASP A 191 3.78 1.25 16.21
CA ASP A 191 4.02 1.56 17.62
C ASP A 191 4.41 3.03 17.89
N LYS A 192 4.36 3.88 16.85
CA LYS A 192 4.70 5.32 16.97
C LYS A 192 3.53 6.17 16.49
N PRO A 193 2.61 6.58 17.39
CA PRO A 193 1.48 7.43 17.02
C PRO A 193 1.91 8.66 16.23
N ASN A 194 1.19 8.93 15.14
CA ASN A 194 1.43 10.09 14.27
C ASN A 194 2.81 10.14 13.59
N HIS A 195 3.52 9.01 13.51
CA HIS A 195 4.78 8.92 12.77
C HIS A 195 4.61 8.08 11.50
N LEU A 196 5.22 8.56 10.44
CA LEU A 196 5.27 7.92 9.13
C LEU A 196 6.71 7.70 8.71
N LEU A 197 6.98 6.60 8.05
CA LEU A 197 8.20 6.47 7.24
C LEU A 197 7.97 7.24 5.94
N LYS A 198 8.77 8.28 5.69
CA LYS A 198 8.71 9.11 4.48
C LYS A 198 9.57 8.54 3.37
N TRP A 199 10.82 8.16 3.71
CA TRP A 199 11.81 7.58 2.82
C TRP A 199 12.58 6.46 3.50
N CYS A 200 13.01 5.48 2.71
CA CYS A 200 13.85 4.40 3.19
C CYS A 200 15.35 4.72 3.09
N ASN A 201 15.79 5.35 2.00
CA ASN A 201 17.19 5.66 1.75
C ASN A 201 17.38 7.08 1.18
N PRO A 202 17.91 8.05 1.95
CA PRO A 202 18.19 7.93 3.39
C PRO A 202 16.93 7.65 4.20
N THR A 203 17.05 7.03 5.38
CA THR A 203 15.88 6.77 6.21
C THR A 203 15.39 8.06 6.85
N SER A 204 14.18 8.44 6.52
CA SER A 204 13.56 9.69 6.96
C SER A 204 12.15 9.42 7.48
N LEU A 205 11.92 9.78 8.73
CA LEU A 205 10.62 9.72 9.38
C LEU A 205 9.95 11.08 9.31
N MET A 206 8.63 11.08 9.39
CA MET A 206 7.84 12.29 9.49
C MET A 206 6.87 12.17 10.66
N LYS A 207 6.86 13.17 11.52
CA LYS A 207 5.88 13.33 12.58
C LYS A 207 4.88 14.41 12.21
N TYR A 208 3.61 14.19 12.49
CA TYR A 208 2.57 15.20 12.30
C TYR A 208 1.71 15.35 13.55
N ALA A 209 1.11 16.53 13.72
CA ALA A 209 0.11 16.76 14.74
C ALA A 209 -0.97 17.70 14.17
N PRO A 210 -2.25 17.52 14.55
CA PRO A 210 -3.32 18.39 14.10
C PRO A 210 -3.05 19.87 14.47
N GLY A 211 -3.08 20.73 13.43
CA GLY A 211 -2.84 22.17 13.58
C GLY A 211 -1.38 22.61 13.56
N GLU A 212 -0.43 21.68 13.40
CA GLU A 212 1.01 21.95 13.36
C GLU A 212 1.59 21.60 11.99
N GLU A 213 2.77 22.13 11.68
CA GLU A 213 3.55 21.72 10.51
C GLU A 213 4.12 20.31 10.74
N SER A 214 4.25 19.52 9.68
CA SER A 214 4.90 18.21 9.76
C SER A 214 6.41 18.40 10.00
N GLU A 215 6.95 17.61 10.93
CA GLU A 215 8.37 17.56 11.25
C GLU A 215 9.03 16.37 10.53
N VAL A 216 10.17 16.62 9.86
CA VAL A 216 10.99 15.57 9.25
C VAL A 216 12.13 15.24 10.18
N ILE A 217 12.33 13.94 10.45
CA ILE A 217 13.37 13.40 11.33
C ILE A 217 14.20 12.43 10.50
N ASP A 218 15.39 12.86 10.10
CA ASP A 218 16.35 11.98 9.43
C ASP A 218 17.08 11.11 10.46
N THR A 219 17.00 9.80 10.30
CA THR A 219 17.55 8.84 11.26
C THR A 219 18.84 8.20 10.80
N SER A 220 19.10 8.17 9.49
CA SER A 220 20.32 7.60 8.92
C SER A 220 20.83 8.43 7.76
N GLY A 221 22.11 8.26 7.46
CA GLY A 221 22.70 8.75 6.21
C GLY A 221 22.26 7.92 5.00
N PHE A 222 22.76 8.30 3.84
CA PHE A 222 22.54 7.59 2.59
C PHE A 222 23.39 6.32 2.55
N TYR A 223 22.78 5.21 2.13
CA TYR A 223 23.45 3.93 1.89
C TYR A 223 23.72 3.80 0.39
N GLU A 224 24.99 3.81 -0.02
CA GLU A 224 25.40 3.84 -1.44
C GLU A 224 24.97 2.59 -2.22
N ASP A 225 24.93 1.43 -1.54
CA ASP A 225 24.57 0.14 -2.14
C ASP A 225 23.07 -0.11 -2.21
N ILE A 226 22.23 0.87 -1.82
CA ILE A 226 20.78 0.73 -1.75
C ILE A 226 20.14 1.75 -2.67
N ASP A 227 19.16 1.28 -3.49
CA ASP A 227 18.43 2.15 -4.40
C ASP A 227 17.76 3.32 -3.66
N PRO A 228 17.99 4.58 -4.09
CA PRO A 228 17.34 5.74 -3.50
C PRO A 228 15.84 5.85 -3.87
N HIS A 229 15.36 5.08 -4.85
CA HIS A 229 13.99 5.14 -5.35
C HIS A 229 13.03 4.17 -4.65
N LEU A 230 13.40 3.64 -3.48
CA LEU A 230 12.54 2.81 -2.65
C LEU A 230 11.34 3.62 -2.16
N ARG A 231 10.13 3.11 -2.43
CA ARG A 231 8.85 3.73 -2.05
C ARG A 231 8.14 2.87 -1.02
N GLY A 232 7.49 3.51 -0.04
CA GLY A 232 6.72 2.83 0.98
C GLY A 232 5.62 1.95 0.37
N GLY A 233 5.45 0.77 0.94
CA GLY A 233 4.42 -0.20 0.61
C GLY A 233 3.53 -0.47 1.81
N SER A 234 3.87 -1.49 2.63
CA SER A 234 3.14 -1.83 3.86
C SER A 234 3.38 -0.83 4.99
N GLN A 235 2.63 -0.97 6.08
CA GLN A 235 2.96 -0.36 7.37
C GLN A 235 4.36 -0.81 7.82
N VAL A 236 4.99 0.01 8.67
CA VAL A 236 6.20 -0.39 9.40
C VAL A 236 5.77 -1.06 10.70
N ILE A 237 6.12 -2.31 10.89
CA ILE A 237 5.80 -3.08 12.08
C ILE A 237 7.02 -3.21 13.00
N PRO A 238 6.87 -3.16 14.33
CA PRO A 238 7.89 -3.64 15.25
C PRO A 238 8.15 -5.13 14.98
N TYR A 239 9.40 -5.52 14.84
CA TYR A 239 9.78 -6.91 14.64
C TYR A 239 11.12 -7.21 15.27
N LYS A 240 11.19 -8.28 16.12
CA LYS A 240 12.39 -8.61 16.91
C LYS A 240 12.86 -7.36 17.67
N ASN A 241 14.12 -6.98 17.48
CA ASN A 241 14.74 -5.80 18.13
C ASN A 241 14.77 -4.58 17.20
N GLY A 242 13.82 -4.45 16.28
CA GLY A 242 13.82 -3.38 15.29
C GLY A 242 12.48 -3.22 14.58
N TYR A 243 12.54 -2.84 13.33
CA TYR A 243 11.39 -2.55 12.50
C TYR A 243 11.47 -3.25 11.16
N LEU A 244 10.35 -3.75 10.68
CA LEU A 244 10.22 -4.41 9.39
C LEU A 244 9.13 -3.72 8.56
N THR A 245 9.37 -3.56 7.28
CA THR A 245 8.37 -3.15 6.29
C THR A 245 8.63 -3.84 4.96
N LEU A 246 7.62 -3.81 4.11
CA LEU A 246 7.71 -4.21 2.72
C LEU A 246 7.53 -2.99 1.84
N ILE A 247 8.49 -2.72 0.98
CA ILE A 247 8.53 -1.56 0.09
C ILE A 247 8.45 -2.01 -1.38
N HIS A 248 8.23 -1.05 -2.26
CA HIS A 248 8.37 -1.30 -3.69
C HIS A 248 9.46 -0.42 -4.31
N GLU A 249 10.08 -0.98 -5.32
CA GLU A 249 11.06 -0.36 -6.21
C GLU A 249 10.41 -0.18 -7.57
N THR A 250 10.39 1.04 -8.05
CA THR A 250 9.74 1.37 -9.31
C THR A 250 10.76 1.56 -10.41
N HIS A 251 10.82 0.63 -11.36
CA HIS A 251 11.63 0.74 -12.55
C HIS A 251 10.83 1.42 -13.65
N MET A 252 11.00 2.74 -13.77
CA MET A 252 10.35 3.54 -14.79
C MET A 252 11.15 3.53 -16.06
N ASN A 253 10.52 3.15 -17.15
CA ASN A 253 11.07 3.20 -18.50
C ASN A 253 10.18 4.08 -19.38
N GLU A 254 10.75 4.56 -20.46
CA GLU A 254 10.03 5.21 -21.54
C GLU A 254 10.04 4.30 -22.75
N THR A 255 8.88 4.11 -23.36
CA THR A 255 8.81 3.35 -24.62
C THR A 255 9.41 4.15 -25.77
N GLU A 256 9.71 3.50 -26.91
CA GLU A 256 10.17 4.19 -28.13
C GLU A 256 9.22 5.29 -28.62
N ARG A 257 7.97 5.30 -28.14
CA ARG A 257 6.95 6.32 -28.45
C ARG A 257 6.79 7.39 -27.38
N GLY A 258 7.69 7.45 -26.39
CA GLY A 258 7.61 8.41 -25.29
C GLY A 258 6.51 8.11 -24.25
N MET A 259 5.97 6.90 -24.23
CA MET A 259 4.93 6.49 -23.29
C MET A 259 5.54 5.88 -22.05
N LYS A 260 4.92 6.14 -20.89
CA LYS A 260 5.37 5.54 -19.62
C LYS A 260 5.26 4.02 -19.65
N ASP A 261 6.27 3.38 -19.12
CA ASP A 261 6.35 1.94 -18.88
C ASP A 261 6.95 1.73 -17.49
N ALA A 262 6.46 0.78 -16.71
CA ALA A 262 6.91 0.57 -15.34
C ALA A 262 6.88 -0.90 -14.94
N ASP A 263 7.86 -1.30 -14.14
CA ASP A 263 7.88 -2.56 -13.40
C ASP A 263 7.98 -2.25 -11.91
N TYR A 264 7.14 -2.89 -11.09
CA TYR A 264 7.17 -2.74 -9.64
C TYR A 264 7.64 -4.05 -9.04
N LEU A 265 8.76 -3.98 -8.33
CA LEU A 265 9.35 -5.08 -7.59
C LEU A 265 9.38 -4.74 -6.10
N HIS A 266 9.59 -5.73 -5.26
CA HIS A 266 9.46 -5.57 -3.81
C HIS A 266 10.72 -6.01 -3.08
N ARG A 267 10.93 -5.41 -1.88
CA ARG A 267 11.94 -5.81 -0.91
C ARG A 267 11.38 -5.72 0.50
N PHE A 268 11.79 -6.63 1.37
CA PHE A 268 11.71 -6.41 2.80
C PHE A 268 12.85 -5.50 3.23
N ILE A 269 12.54 -4.55 4.11
CA ILE A 269 13.51 -3.67 4.74
C ILE A 269 13.41 -3.84 6.24
N TYR A 270 14.55 -4.08 6.87
CA TYR A 270 14.67 -4.20 8.31
C TYR A 270 15.66 -3.15 8.84
N TRP A 271 15.30 -2.47 9.93
CA TRP A 271 16.15 -1.56 10.68
C TRP A 271 16.26 -2.01 12.13
N ASP A 272 17.29 -1.53 12.82
CA ASP A 272 17.31 -1.59 14.28
C ASP A 272 16.26 -0.65 14.91
N LYS A 273 16.15 -0.68 16.25
CA LYS A 273 15.19 0.13 17.01
C LYS A 273 15.31 1.66 16.82
N ASN A 274 16.43 2.13 16.30
CA ASN A 274 16.70 3.55 16.05
C ASN A 274 16.52 3.93 14.58
N PHE A 275 15.96 3.05 13.75
CA PHE A 275 15.89 3.19 12.29
C PHE A 275 17.25 3.39 11.63
N GLN A 276 18.27 2.70 12.17
CA GLN A 276 19.63 2.64 11.63
C GLN A 276 19.94 1.20 11.21
N ASN A 277 21.15 0.98 10.67
CA ASN A 277 21.64 -0.34 10.29
C ASN A 277 20.65 -1.06 9.36
N MET A 278 20.18 -0.35 8.33
CA MET A 278 19.22 -0.85 7.36
C MET A 278 19.77 -2.09 6.63
N ARG A 279 18.95 -3.13 6.55
CA ARG A 279 19.15 -4.31 5.71
C ARG A 279 18.01 -4.45 4.74
N GLN A 280 18.30 -4.86 3.54
CA GLN A 280 17.31 -5.14 2.50
C GLN A 280 17.37 -6.60 2.07
N SER A 281 16.21 -7.15 1.70
CA SER A 281 16.14 -8.46 1.08
C SER A 281 16.59 -8.42 -0.39
N LYS A 282 16.73 -9.59 -0.99
CA LYS A 282 16.72 -9.72 -2.45
C LYS A 282 15.44 -9.12 -3.03
N LEU A 283 15.51 -8.71 -4.28
CA LEU A 283 14.37 -8.17 -5.04
C LEU A 283 13.45 -9.30 -5.49
N PHE A 284 12.12 -9.10 -5.42
CA PHE A 284 11.15 -10.10 -5.82
C PHE A 284 9.86 -9.48 -6.39
N SER A 285 9.10 -10.29 -7.14
CA SER A 285 7.70 -10.09 -7.43
C SER A 285 6.85 -11.10 -6.63
N PHE A 286 5.58 -10.79 -6.35
CA PHE A 286 4.70 -11.73 -5.65
C PHE A 286 4.30 -12.91 -6.54
N ILE A 287 3.71 -12.64 -7.69
CA ILE A 287 3.16 -13.63 -8.64
C ILE A 287 3.64 -13.42 -10.07
N GLY A 288 4.55 -12.47 -10.30
CA GLY A 288 5.15 -12.19 -11.62
C GLY A 288 4.38 -11.21 -12.49
N LEU A 289 3.45 -10.42 -11.93
CA LEU A 289 2.87 -9.29 -12.65
C LEU A 289 3.88 -8.15 -12.72
N ARG A 290 3.77 -7.32 -13.75
CA ARG A 290 4.66 -6.16 -13.90
C ARG A 290 4.34 -5.03 -12.91
N ILE A 291 3.07 -4.87 -12.55
CA ILE A 291 2.62 -3.91 -11.55
C ILE A 291 1.96 -4.68 -10.42
N GLU A 292 2.67 -4.82 -9.33
CA GLU A 292 2.17 -5.34 -8.06
C GLU A 292 2.40 -4.31 -6.98
N PHE A 293 1.48 -4.14 -6.04
CA PHE A 293 1.61 -3.14 -5.01
C PHE A 293 1.18 -3.65 -3.64
N CYS A 294 2.14 -3.74 -2.72
CA CYS A 294 1.86 -4.15 -1.34
C CYS A 294 1.40 -2.96 -0.50
N CYS A 295 0.30 -3.14 0.23
CA CYS A 295 -0.20 -2.17 1.20
C CYS A 295 -0.27 -2.71 2.63
N GLY A 296 -0.02 -3.99 2.87
CA GLY A 296 -0.18 -4.55 4.22
C GLY A 296 0.84 -5.61 4.59
N LEU A 297 1.31 -5.51 5.84
CA LEU A 297 2.16 -6.49 6.52
C LEU A 297 1.76 -6.54 7.99
N ALA A 298 1.50 -7.72 8.52
CA ALA A 298 1.18 -7.92 9.94
C ALA A 298 1.75 -9.25 10.46
N GLU A 299 2.13 -9.29 11.73
CA GLU A 299 2.45 -10.55 12.39
C GLU A 299 1.17 -11.30 12.78
N TYR A 300 1.16 -12.62 12.60
CA TYR A 300 0.05 -13.49 12.97
C TYR A 300 0.56 -14.84 13.46
N GLY A 301 0.75 -14.97 14.75
CA GLY A 301 1.38 -16.14 15.36
C GLY A 301 2.82 -16.35 14.85
N ASP A 302 3.08 -17.54 14.29
CA ASP A 302 4.37 -17.87 13.69
C ASP A 302 4.49 -17.46 12.22
N ASP A 303 3.46 -16.79 11.69
CA ASP A 303 3.38 -16.35 10.30
C ASP A 303 3.41 -14.82 10.18
N PHE A 304 3.59 -14.35 8.94
CA PHE A 304 3.19 -13.03 8.50
C PHE A 304 1.96 -13.11 7.59
N LEU A 305 1.11 -12.10 7.70
CA LEU A 305 0.08 -11.79 6.71
C LEU A 305 0.59 -10.64 5.84
N ILE A 306 0.56 -10.84 4.52
CA ILE A 306 0.98 -9.84 3.53
C ILE A 306 -0.18 -9.63 2.55
N THR A 307 -0.51 -8.38 2.25
CA THR A 307 -1.56 -8.07 1.28
C THR A 307 -1.02 -7.20 0.15
N PHE A 308 -1.42 -7.52 -1.07
CA PHE A 308 -1.02 -6.79 -2.26
C PHE A 308 -2.10 -6.77 -3.34
N GLY A 309 -2.01 -5.81 -4.23
CA GLY A 309 -2.83 -5.71 -5.43
C GLY A 309 -2.02 -5.92 -6.70
N GLY A 310 -2.69 -6.33 -7.76
CA GLY A 310 -2.13 -6.46 -9.10
C GLY A 310 -2.90 -5.62 -10.12
N THR A 311 -2.20 -4.79 -10.87
CA THR A 311 -2.70 -3.96 -11.99
C THR A 311 -3.99 -3.18 -11.69
N ASP A 312 -4.17 -2.73 -10.44
CA ASP A 312 -5.37 -2.06 -9.91
C ASP A 312 -6.69 -2.81 -10.21
N ASN A 313 -6.65 -4.14 -10.33
CA ASN A 313 -7.85 -4.93 -10.60
C ASN A 313 -7.91 -6.27 -9.87
N SER A 314 -6.98 -6.57 -8.99
CA SER A 314 -7.00 -7.78 -8.17
C SER A 314 -6.33 -7.52 -6.82
N GLY A 315 -6.82 -8.19 -5.78
CA GLY A 315 -6.28 -8.12 -4.43
C GLY A 315 -6.08 -9.49 -3.84
N TYR A 316 -5.00 -9.66 -3.09
CA TYR A 316 -4.58 -10.94 -2.52
C TYR A 316 -4.14 -10.78 -1.07
N ILE A 317 -4.28 -11.86 -0.33
CA ILE A 317 -3.66 -12.07 0.98
C ILE A 317 -2.79 -13.30 0.96
N ILE A 318 -1.58 -13.17 1.51
CA ILE A 318 -0.62 -14.26 1.71
C ILE A 318 -0.50 -14.50 3.22
N LYS A 319 -0.49 -15.76 3.63
CA LYS A 319 -0.02 -16.19 4.94
C LYS A 319 1.28 -16.98 4.72
N THR A 320 2.38 -16.49 5.27
CA THR A 320 3.72 -17.06 5.06
C THR A 320 4.41 -17.31 6.39
N PRO A 321 5.11 -18.45 6.56
CA PRO A 321 5.98 -18.66 7.71
C PRO A 321 7.02 -17.51 7.84
N LYS A 322 7.28 -17.06 9.06
CA LYS A 322 8.29 -16.00 9.33
C LYS A 322 9.67 -16.36 8.81
N SER A 323 10.02 -17.67 8.81
CA SER A 323 11.29 -18.16 8.26
C SER A 323 11.52 -17.76 6.81
N VAL A 324 10.49 -17.81 5.96
CA VAL A 324 10.60 -17.41 4.55
C VAL A 324 11.03 -15.94 4.42
N VAL A 325 10.42 -15.05 5.21
CA VAL A 325 10.78 -13.62 5.20
C VAL A 325 12.18 -13.40 5.77
N GLU A 326 12.54 -14.16 6.81
CA GLU A 326 13.88 -14.09 7.43
C GLU A 326 14.97 -14.53 6.46
N ASP A 327 14.74 -15.59 5.69
CA ASP A 327 15.67 -16.07 4.66
C ASP A 327 15.87 -14.99 3.60
N TYR A 328 14.80 -14.33 3.15
CA TYR A 328 14.88 -13.21 2.20
C TYR A 328 15.71 -12.02 2.72
N ILE A 329 15.66 -11.73 4.03
CA ILE A 329 16.42 -10.61 4.63
C ILE A 329 17.90 -11.00 4.88
N ASN A 330 18.19 -12.29 5.03
CA ASN A 330 19.53 -12.77 5.35
C ASN A 330 20.36 -13.16 4.11
N GLU A 331 19.75 -13.29 2.95
CA GLU A 331 20.43 -13.45 1.66
C GLU A 331 20.99 -12.10 1.14
#